data_550f6adc0ed6f878c3c854645201e4f4
#
_entry.id   550f6adc0ed6f878c3c854645201e4f4
#
_cell.length_a   1.000
_cell.length_b   1.000
_cell.length_c   1.000
_cell.angle_alpha   90.00
_cell.angle_beta   90.00
_cell.angle_gamma   90.00
#
_symmetry.space_group_name_H-M   'P 1'
#
loop_
_entity.id
_entity.type
_entity.pdbx_description
1 polymer ?
#
loop_
_entity_poly.entity_id
_entity_poly.type
_entity_poly.pdbx_seq_one_letter_code
_entity_poly.pdbx_strand_id
1 'polypeptide(L)'
;MVLEHYYWYFQSAIPHRVCDDIVKYGQLSKKKEILGLTGELGVDRNAKDKPLSNKEMLNLKKKRDSNIVWMSDSWIYKEIHPYIHMANRNAGWNFEWDVSEECQFTKYSKGQYYGWHADSWGKPYDKPGP
;
A
#
# COMPACT_ATOMS: atom_id res chain seq x y z
N MET A 1 -23.89 2.15 8.41
CA MET A 1 -24.00 1.75 6.98
C MET A 1 -23.80 0.25 6.89
N VAL A 2 -24.72 -0.46 6.27
CA VAL A 2 -24.57 -1.89 5.99
C VAL A 2 -24.13 -2.00 4.52
N LEU A 3 -22.98 -2.58 4.26
CA LEU A 3 -22.50 -2.82 2.91
C LEU A 3 -23.12 -4.11 2.38
N GLU A 4 -23.67 -4.08 1.17
CA GLU A 4 -24.17 -5.27 0.48
C GLU A 4 -23.02 -6.20 0.09
N HIS A 5 -21.90 -5.61 -0.36
CA HIS A 5 -20.67 -6.31 -0.72
C HIS A 5 -19.50 -5.80 0.12
N TYR A 6 -18.75 -6.71 0.73
CA TYR A 6 -17.57 -6.38 1.55
C TYR A 6 -16.27 -6.36 0.74
N TYR A 7 -16.28 -6.92 -0.48
CA TYR A 7 -15.16 -6.93 -1.41
C TYR A 7 -15.66 -6.96 -2.83
N TRP A 8 -14.79 -6.60 -3.76
CA TRP A 8 -15.00 -6.73 -5.20
C TRP A 8 -13.71 -7.20 -5.85
N TYR A 9 -13.79 -8.01 -6.87
CA TYR A 9 -12.62 -8.49 -7.59
C TYR A 9 -12.87 -8.51 -9.09
N PHE A 10 -11.79 -8.44 -9.85
CA PHE A 10 -11.79 -8.60 -11.29
C PHE A 10 -10.85 -9.75 -11.64
N GLN A 11 -11.33 -10.65 -12.49
CA GLN A 11 -10.51 -11.74 -12.99
C GLN A 11 -9.75 -11.27 -14.23
N SER A 12 -8.41 -11.46 -14.26
CA SER A 12 -7.55 -11.13 -15.41
C SER A 12 -7.71 -9.69 -15.91
N ALA A 13 -7.91 -8.74 -15.00
CA ALA A 13 -8.23 -7.36 -15.34
C ALA A 13 -7.05 -6.60 -15.96
N ILE A 14 -5.87 -6.74 -15.36
CA ILE A 14 -4.67 -6.04 -15.80
C ILE A 14 -3.84 -6.97 -16.69
N PRO A 15 -3.47 -6.55 -17.92
CA PRO A 15 -2.64 -7.35 -18.81
C PRO A 15 -1.29 -7.71 -18.17
N HIS A 16 -0.80 -8.93 -18.39
CA HIS A 16 0.46 -9.41 -17.85
C HIS A 16 1.62 -8.46 -18.16
N ARG A 17 1.66 -7.90 -19.38
CA ARG A 17 2.67 -6.91 -19.77
C ARG A 17 2.73 -5.72 -18.80
N VAL A 18 1.56 -5.21 -18.38
CA VAL A 18 1.50 -4.08 -17.43
C VAL A 18 2.00 -4.52 -16.05
N CYS A 19 1.64 -5.71 -15.60
CA CYS A 19 2.15 -6.28 -14.36
C CYS A 19 3.68 -6.41 -14.39
N ASP A 20 4.22 -6.94 -15.49
CA ASP A 20 5.66 -7.09 -15.70
C ASP A 20 6.38 -5.73 -15.72
N ASP A 21 5.79 -4.73 -16.36
CA ASP A 21 6.32 -3.36 -16.39
C ASP A 21 6.36 -2.75 -14.99
N ILE A 22 5.30 -2.93 -14.17
CA ILE A 22 5.26 -2.47 -12.77
C ILE A 22 6.35 -3.17 -11.94
N VAL A 23 6.47 -4.48 -12.06
CA VAL A 23 7.49 -5.26 -11.34
C VAL A 23 8.90 -4.80 -11.72
N LYS A 24 9.16 -4.68 -13.02
CA LYS A 24 10.45 -4.18 -13.53
C LYS A 24 10.77 -2.78 -13.02
N TYR A 25 9.79 -1.89 -13.07
CA TYR A 25 9.94 -0.52 -12.58
C TYR A 25 10.27 -0.48 -11.09
N GLY A 26 9.50 -1.20 -10.26
CA GLY A 26 9.74 -1.31 -8.82
C GLY A 26 11.12 -1.90 -8.49
N GLN A 27 11.56 -2.90 -9.23
CA GLN A 27 12.89 -3.52 -9.05
C GLN A 27 14.04 -2.61 -9.47
N LEU A 28 13.88 -1.81 -10.53
CA LEU A 28 14.89 -0.85 -10.98
C LEU A 28 14.99 0.36 -10.05
N SER A 29 13.96 0.65 -9.30
CA SER A 29 13.90 1.78 -8.34
C SER A 29 14.64 1.50 -7.02
N LYS A 30 15.64 0.61 -7.01
CA LYS A 30 16.40 0.21 -5.80
C LYS A 30 16.95 1.37 -4.98
N LYS A 31 17.30 2.48 -5.61
CA LYS A 31 17.79 3.68 -4.91
C LYS A 31 16.75 4.34 -4.01
N LYS A 32 15.47 4.03 -4.23
CA LYS A 32 14.32 4.50 -3.44
C LYS A 32 13.80 3.42 -2.48
N GLU A 33 14.45 2.25 -2.45
CA GLU A 33 14.04 1.13 -1.61
C GLU A 33 14.31 1.45 -0.14
N ILE A 34 13.28 1.35 0.69
CA ILE A 34 13.33 1.56 2.12
C ILE A 34 12.72 0.39 2.87
N LEU A 35 12.95 0.33 4.18
CA LEU A 35 12.33 -0.65 5.05
C LEU A 35 10.82 -0.40 5.15
N GLY A 36 10.00 -1.43 5.01
CA GLY A 36 8.57 -1.35 5.23
C GLY A 36 8.25 -1.16 6.71
N LEU A 37 7.56 -0.09 7.06
CA LEU A 37 7.16 0.23 8.42
C LEU A 37 5.71 -0.25 8.68
N THR A 38 5.35 -0.35 9.97
CA THR A 38 3.96 -0.52 10.41
C THR A 38 3.35 0.85 10.73
N GLY A 39 2.02 0.95 10.76
CA GLY A 39 1.32 2.21 11.00
C GLY A 39 1.75 2.96 12.25
N GLU A 40 2.09 2.24 13.32
CA GLU A 40 2.58 2.83 14.58
C GLU A 40 3.89 3.62 14.41
N LEU A 41 4.78 3.15 13.52
CA LEU A 41 6.07 3.80 13.21
C LEU A 41 5.97 4.74 11.99
N GLY A 42 4.96 4.55 11.14
CA GLY A 42 4.78 5.33 9.92
C GLY A 42 4.03 6.65 10.13
N VAL A 43 3.25 6.76 11.20
CA VAL A 43 2.42 7.96 11.48
C VAL A 43 3.26 9.13 11.99
N ASP A 44 4.31 8.88 12.73
CA ASP A 44 5.23 9.94 13.14
C ASP A 44 6.17 10.29 12.00
N ARG A 45 5.72 11.17 11.12
CA ARG A 45 6.51 11.66 9.98
C ARG A 45 7.84 12.30 10.38
N ASN A 46 7.96 12.77 11.62
CA ASN A 46 9.23 13.26 12.14
C ASN A 46 10.23 12.14 12.41
N ALA A 47 9.76 10.88 12.49
CA ALA A 47 10.63 9.72 12.62
C ALA A 47 11.17 9.21 11.27
N LYS A 48 10.67 9.71 10.12
CA LYS A 48 11.15 9.27 8.79
C LYS A 48 12.63 9.53 8.56
N ASP A 49 13.16 10.58 9.19
CA ASP A 49 14.56 11.00 9.04
C ASP A 49 15.47 10.51 10.18
N LYS A 50 14.91 9.81 11.17
CA LYS A 50 15.67 9.23 12.27
C LYS A 50 15.82 7.72 12.09
N PRO A 51 17.04 7.17 12.23
CA PRO A 51 17.20 5.72 12.21
C PRO A 51 16.44 5.12 13.39
N LEU A 52 15.82 3.97 13.15
CA LEU A 52 15.13 3.22 14.20
C LEU A 52 16.13 2.80 15.28
N SER A 53 15.74 2.92 16.53
CA SER A 53 16.48 2.33 17.65
C SER A 53 16.46 0.80 17.55
N ASN A 54 17.42 0.13 18.20
CA ASN A 54 17.46 -1.34 18.21
C ASN A 54 16.18 -1.97 18.74
N LYS A 55 15.52 -1.36 19.72
CA LYS A 55 14.24 -1.83 20.27
C LYS A 55 13.11 -1.71 19.25
N GLU A 56 13.01 -0.58 18.56
CA GLU A 56 12.02 -0.35 17.50
C GLU A 56 12.23 -1.31 16.34
N MET A 57 13.49 -1.52 15.93
CA MET A 57 13.84 -2.46 14.88
C MET A 57 13.44 -3.90 15.25
N LEU A 58 13.70 -4.34 16.47
CA LEU A 58 13.31 -5.66 16.95
C LEU A 58 11.79 -5.82 17.00
N ASN A 59 11.06 -4.79 17.45
CA ASN A 59 9.61 -4.81 17.48
C ASN A 59 9.00 -4.80 16.08
N LEU A 60 9.56 -4.01 15.17
CA LEU A 60 9.14 -4.00 13.77
C LEU A 60 9.32 -5.38 13.14
N LYS A 61 10.50 -5.98 13.29
CA LYS A 61 10.80 -7.31 12.73
C LYS A 61 9.92 -8.44 13.26
N LYS A 62 9.28 -8.28 14.41
CA LYS A 62 8.26 -9.22 14.90
C LYS A 62 6.93 -9.12 14.14
N LYS A 63 6.64 -7.97 13.55
CA LYS A 63 5.39 -7.67 12.84
C LYS A 63 5.57 -7.70 11.33
N ARG A 64 6.64 -7.13 10.84
CA ARG A 64 6.93 -6.95 9.41
C ARG A 64 8.43 -6.94 9.15
N ASP A 65 8.83 -7.68 8.14
CA ASP A 65 10.15 -7.60 7.52
C ASP A 65 9.95 -7.58 6.00
N SER A 66 10.10 -6.43 5.39
CA SER A 66 9.91 -6.23 3.95
C SER A 66 10.63 -4.98 3.47
N ASN A 67 10.89 -4.93 2.17
CA ASN A 67 11.42 -3.77 1.49
C ASN A 67 10.33 -3.16 0.61
N ILE A 68 10.24 -1.84 0.60
CA ILE A 68 9.23 -1.12 -0.15
C ILE A 68 9.82 -0.01 -1.00
N VAL A 69 9.13 0.29 -2.10
CA VAL A 69 9.34 1.49 -2.92
C VAL A 69 8.01 2.18 -3.08
N TRP A 70 7.96 3.48 -2.80
CA TRP A 70 6.80 4.30 -3.08
C TRP A 70 6.84 4.78 -4.52
N MET A 71 5.73 4.63 -5.22
CA MET A 71 5.57 4.97 -6.64
C MET A 71 4.36 5.87 -6.83
N SER A 72 4.58 7.06 -7.39
CA SER A 72 3.54 8.06 -7.67
C SER A 72 3.38 8.34 -9.17
N ASP A 73 3.85 7.45 -10.01
CA ASP A 73 3.88 7.64 -11.45
C ASP A 73 2.48 7.50 -12.06
N SER A 74 2.07 8.50 -12.81
CA SER A 74 0.70 8.62 -13.35
C SER A 74 0.29 7.45 -14.25
N TRP A 75 1.24 6.79 -14.91
CA TRP A 75 0.92 5.65 -15.78
C TRP A 75 0.41 4.44 -14.99
N ILE A 76 0.87 4.23 -13.74
CA ILE A 76 0.39 3.17 -12.85
C ILE A 76 -1.08 3.44 -12.47
N TYR A 77 -1.39 4.66 -12.07
CA TYR A 77 -2.75 5.04 -11.69
C TYR A 77 -3.73 4.94 -12.86
N LYS A 78 -3.30 5.27 -14.08
CA LYS A 78 -4.12 5.10 -15.29
C LYS A 78 -4.55 3.66 -15.51
N GLU A 79 -3.73 2.69 -15.13
CA GLU A 79 -4.06 1.28 -15.26
C GLU A 79 -4.97 0.78 -14.11
N ILE A 80 -4.87 1.34 -12.92
CA ILE A 80 -5.54 0.83 -11.71
C ILE A 80 -6.85 1.57 -11.42
N HIS A 81 -6.86 2.90 -11.51
CA HIS A 81 -8.00 3.73 -11.12
C HIS A 81 -9.32 3.37 -11.81
N PRO A 82 -9.36 3.03 -13.11
CA PRO A 82 -10.62 2.63 -13.75
C PRO A 82 -11.30 1.45 -13.06
N TYR A 83 -10.53 0.47 -12.60
CA TYR A 83 -11.04 -0.70 -11.87
C TYR A 83 -11.54 -0.34 -10.48
N ILE A 84 -10.84 0.54 -9.77
CA ILE A 84 -11.27 0.99 -8.43
C ILE A 84 -12.61 1.74 -8.55
N HIS A 85 -12.75 2.66 -9.51
CA HIS A 85 -14.01 3.34 -9.77
C HIS A 85 -15.15 2.39 -10.16
N MET A 86 -14.83 1.40 -10.98
CA MET A 86 -15.80 0.38 -11.39
C MET A 86 -16.23 -0.48 -10.20
N ALA A 87 -15.29 -0.92 -9.34
CA ALA A 87 -15.59 -1.68 -8.13
C ALA A 87 -16.48 -0.87 -7.18
N ASN A 88 -16.11 0.37 -6.91
CA ASN A 88 -16.87 1.27 -6.04
C ASN A 88 -18.33 1.42 -6.48
N ARG A 89 -18.56 1.57 -7.78
CA ARG A 89 -19.88 1.67 -8.35
C ARG A 89 -20.62 0.33 -8.35
N ASN A 90 -19.99 -0.74 -8.84
CA ASN A 90 -20.64 -2.05 -9.01
C ASN A 90 -20.97 -2.71 -7.67
N ALA A 91 -20.18 -2.49 -6.65
CA ALA A 91 -20.44 -2.97 -5.29
C ALA A 91 -21.44 -2.10 -4.53
N GLY A 92 -21.90 -1.00 -5.12
CA GLY A 92 -22.82 -0.07 -4.47
C GLY A 92 -22.24 0.69 -3.29
N TRP A 93 -20.92 0.73 -3.17
CA TRP A 93 -20.28 1.44 -2.05
C TRP A 93 -20.45 2.94 -2.15
N ASN A 94 -20.27 3.51 -3.34
CA ASN A 94 -20.40 4.93 -3.65
C ASN A 94 -19.56 5.83 -2.73
N PHE A 95 -18.38 5.36 -2.36
CA PHE A 95 -17.43 6.16 -1.60
C PHE A 95 -16.99 7.36 -2.43
N GLU A 96 -17.00 8.53 -1.82
CA GLU A 96 -16.37 9.71 -2.37
C GLU A 96 -14.85 9.54 -2.27
N TRP A 97 -14.19 9.76 -3.40
CA TRP A 97 -12.75 9.57 -3.51
C TRP A 97 -12.15 10.60 -4.46
N ASP A 98 -11.29 11.44 -3.94
CA ASP A 98 -10.63 12.53 -4.65
C ASP A 98 -9.12 12.36 -4.78
N VAL A 99 -8.47 11.66 -3.83
CA VAL A 99 -7.02 11.48 -3.79
C VAL A 99 -6.66 10.03 -3.49
N SER A 100 -5.63 9.52 -4.16
CA SER A 100 -4.98 8.24 -3.83
C SER A 100 -3.60 8.51 -3.23
N GLU A 101 -3.25 7.71 -2.24
CA GLU A 101 -1.87 7.65 -1.77
C GLU A 101 -0.91 7.12 -2.84
N GLU A 102 0.39 7.27 -2.62
CA GLU A 102 1.40 6.62 -3.44
C GLU A 102 1.24 5.10 -3.39
N CYS A 103 1.44 4.45 -4.54
CA CYS A 103 1.41 3.00 -4.61
C CYS A 103 2.63 2.41 -3.91
N GLN A 104 2.41 1.50 -2.97
CA GLN A 104 3.49 0.78 -2.30
C GLN A 104 3.84 -0.49 -3.09
N PHE A 105 5.01 -0.49 -3.72
CA PHE A 105 5.61 -1.71 -4.26
C PHE A 105 6.36 -2.42 -3.15
N THR A 106 5.89 -3.58 -2.74
CA THR A 106 6.48 -4.36 -1.65
C THR A 106 7.22 -5.57 -2.19
N LYS A 107 8.43 -5.77 -1.72
CA LYS A 107 9.26 -6.91 -2.04
C LYS A 107 9.52 -7.74 -0.78
N TYR A 108 9.30 -9.04 -0.90
CA TYR A 108 9.65 -10.03 0.11
C TYR A 108 10.73 -10.96 -0.41
N SER A 109 11.89 -10.95 0.22
CA SER A 109 12.94 -11.94 0.01
C SER A 109 12.69 -13.17 0.89
N LYS A 110 13.47 -14.23 0.68
CA LYS A 110 13.35 -15.46 1.47
C LYS A 110 13.46 -15.15 2.97
N GLY A 111 12.47 -15.59 3.74
CA GLY A 111 12.40 -15.37 5.19
C GLY A 111 11.77 -14.05 5.61
N GLN A 112 11.49 -13.13 4.69
CA GLN A 112 10.74 -11.91 4.98
C GLN A 112 9.24 -12.17 5.03
N TYR A 113 8.50 -11.35 5.77
CA TYR A 113 7.06 -11.54 5.98
C TYR A 113 6.37 -10.26 6.45
N TYR A 114 5.07 -10.29 6.40
CA TYR A 114 4.18 -9.38 7.11
C TYR A 114 3.12 -10.20 7.83
N GLY A 115 3.03 -10.04 9.14
CA GLY A 115 2.05 -10.74 9.96
C GLY A 115 0.61 -10.34 9.63
N TRP A 116 -0.35 -11.11 10.13
CA TRP A 116 -1.75 -10.77 9.99
C TRP A 116 -2.05 -9.38 10.55
N HIS A 117 -2.71 -8.55 9.77
CA HIS A 117 -3.05 -7.17 10.12
C HIS A 117 -4.31 -6.73 9.37
N ALA A 118 -4.93 -5.66 9.84
CA ALA A 118 -5.96 -4.95 9.10
C ALA A 118 -5.36 -3.67 8.52
N ASP A 119 -5.68 -3.38 7.25
CA ASP A 119 -5.33 -2.11 6.61
C ASP A 119 -6.34 -1.03 7.00
N SER A 120 -6.47 -0.81 8.31
CA SER A 120 -7.41 0.16 8.85
C SER A 120 -6.88 0.74 10.16
N TRP A 121 -7.36 1.91 10.51
CA TRP A 121 -7.10 2.52 11.81
C TRP A 121 -8.17 2.06 12.81
N GLY A 122 -7.75 1.80 14.04
CA GLY A 122 -8.69 1.42 15.13
C GLY A 122 -9.63 2.54 15.57
N LYS A 123 -9.47 3.74 15.00
CA LYS A 123 -10.33 4.91 15.19
C LYS A 123 -10.66 5.52 13.84
N PRO A 124 -11.84 6.19 13.71
CA PRO A 124 -12.14 6.94 12.51
C PRO A 124 -11.01 7.91 12.16
N TYR A 125 -10.70 8.02 10.89
CA TYR A 125 -9.72 8.99 10.40
C TYR A 125 -10.40 10.35 10.37
N ASP A 126 -9.98 11.26 11.21
CA ASP A 126 -10.56 12.59 11.38
C ASP A 126 -9.79 13.71 10.71
N LYS A 127 -8.72 13.35 9.98
CA LYS A 127 -7.91 14.30 9.22
C LYS A 127 -8.10 14.06 7.73
N PRO A 128 -8.07 15.12 6.91
CA PRO A 128 -7.99 14.94 5.46
C PRO A 128 -6.81 14.02 5.12
N GLY A 129 -7.01 13.11 4.18
CA GLY A 129 -5.93 12.27 3.68
C GLY A 129 -4.72 13.12 3.24
N PRO A 130 -3.54 12.53 3.16
CA PRO A 130 -2.36 13.22 2.66
C PRO A 130 -2.57 13.66 1.23
#